data_aa2a48ea0101a238de8834d7f49ba5bf
#
_entry.id   aa2a48ea0101a238de8834d7f49ba5bf
#
_cell.length_a   1.000
_cell.length_b   1.000
_cell.length_c   1.000
_cell.angle_alpha   90.00
_cell.angle_beta   90.00
_cell.angle_gamma   90.00
#
_symmetry.space_group_name_H-M   'P 1'
#
loop_
_entity.id
_entity.type
_entity.pdbx_description
1 polymer ?
#
loop_
_entity_poly.entity_id
_entity_poly.type
_entity_poly.pdbx_seq_one_letter_code
_entity_poly.pdbx_strand_id
1 'polypeptide(L)'
;MKPYNQWRPHPWHGLDLGPDAPAVVNAYIEITPFDVVKYEVDKSTGYLRVDRPQRSSAHMPALYGFIPRTYCGERVGALAGEGIPGDKDPLDICVFSERPISRPEVLMSARIVGGLRMIDGGEADDKIIGVLESDNLWGHARELADLPHLMVERLVHYFSTYKWVPGKNQKVEITEIYGHEKAYEVIKASHADYLEHFGESGLPAGI
;
A
#
# COMPACT_ATOMS: atom_id res chain seq x y z
N MET A 1 -27.55 -17.21 16.38
CA MET A 1 -26.13 -17.09 15.99
C MET A 1 -26.11 -16.47 14.59
N LYS A 2 -25.55 -15.26 14.42
CA LYS A 2 -25.41 -14.69 13.08
C LYS A 2 -24.41 -15.53 12.30
N PRO A 3 -24.71 -15.97 11.09
CA PRO A 3 -23.81 -16.83 10.32
C PRO A 3 -22.61 -16.01 9.79
N TYR A 4 -21.59 -15.82 10.64
CA TYR A 4 -20.35 -15.10 10.27
C TYR A 4 -19.65 -15.69 9.07
N ASN A 5 -19.85 -16.98 8.81
CA ASN A 5 -19.31 -17.70 7.66
C ASN A 5 -19.97 -17.34 6.32
N GLN A 6 -21.06 -16.58 6.33
CA GLN A 6 -21.70 -16.08 5.09
C GLN A 6 -21.18 -14.70 4.64
N TRP A 7 -20.43 -14.02 5.51
CA TRP A 7 -20.05 -12.63 5.25
C TRP A 7 -18.58 -12.41 5.55
N ARG A 8 -17.74 -12.47 4.53
CA ARG A 8 -16.38 -11.97 4.62
C ARG A 8 -16.43 -10.47 4.34
N PRO A 9 -15.91 -9.59 5.23
CA PRO A 9 -15.79 -8.18 4.94
C PRO A 9 -14.97 -7.96 3.66
N HIS A 10 -15.40 -7.01 2.83
CA HIS A 10 -14.59 -6.59 1.69
C HIS A 10 -13.28 -6.01 2.20
N PRO A 11 -12.09 -6.47 1.74
CA PRO A 11 -10.81 -6.03 2.32
C PRO A 11 -10.59 -4.51 2.24
N TRP A 12 -11.06 -3.87 1.19
CA TRP A 12 -10.94 -2.42 1.01
C TRP A 12 -11.97 -1.65 1.84
N HIS A 13 -13.25 -2.04 1.77
CA HIS A 13 -14.36 -1.24 2.30
C HIS A 13 -14.85 -1.70 3.68
N GLY A 14 -14.67 -2.97 4.01
CA GLY A 14 -15.23 -3.58 5.21
C GLY A 14 -14.26 -3.80 6.36
N LEU A 15 -12.98 -3.45 6.18
CA LEU A 15 -11.97 -3.45 7.25
C LEU A 15 -11.70 -2.00 7.67
N ASP A 16 -11.36 -1.81 8.94
CA ASP A 16 -11.04 -0.48 9.47
C ASP A 16 -9.60 -0.06 9.09
N LEU A 17 -9.39 1.26 9.01
CA LEU A 17 -8.07 1.88 8.79
C LEU A 17 -7.05 1.46 9.87
N GLY A 18 -7.52 1.24 11.09
CA GLY A 18 -6.73 0.92 12.26
C GLY A 18 -7.01 1.91 13.39
N PRO A 19 -7.07 1.43 14.67
CA PRO A 19 -7.44 2.27 15.82
C PRO A 19 -6.42 3.36 16.13
N ASP A 20 -5.14 3.13 15.78
CA ASP A 20 -4.03 4.04 16.05
C ASP A 20 -3.53 4.76 14.77
N ALA A 21 -4.37 4.79 13.73
CA ALA A 21 -4.05 5.49 12.49
C ALA A 21 -3.85 7.01 12.73
N PRO A 22 -2.90 7.62 12.04
CA PRO A 22 -2.05 7.10 10.96
C PRO A 22 -0.74 6.45 11.43
N ALA A 23 -0.45 6.40 12.74
CA ALA A 23 0.83 5.91 13.25
C ALA A 23 0.96 4.37 13.15
N VAL A 24 -0.14 3.68 13.41
CA VAL A 24 -0.30 2.23 13.18
C VAL A 24 -1.59 2.03 12.42
N VAL A 25 -1.49 1.38 11.27
CA VAL A 25 -2.63 1.10 10.39
C VAL A 25 -2.83 -0.40 10.20
N ASN A 26 -4.02 -0.77 9.80
CA ASN A 26 -4.25 -2.08 9.23
C ASN A 26 -3.71 -2.13 7.80
N ALA A 27 -3.02 -3.21 7.45
CA ALA A 27 -2.53 -3.50 6.11
C ALA A 27 -3.10 -4.84 5.65
N TYR A 28 -3.74 -4.86 4.49
CA TYR A 28 -4.17 -6.09 3.84
C TYR A 28 -3.14 -6.48 2.79
N ILE A 29 -2.53 -7.65 2.96
CA ILE A 29 -1.40 -8.10 2.13
C ILE A 29 -1.89 -8.92 0.95
N GLU A 30 -1.51 -8.52 -0.25
CA GLU A 30 -1.84 -9.17 -1.52
C GLU A 30 -0.67 -9.97 -2.08
N ILE A 31 0.57 -9.49 -1.86
CA ILE A 31 1.78 -10.05 -2.44
C ILE A 31 2.82 -10.24 -1.34
N THR A 32 3.46 -11.40 -1.36
CA THR A 32 4.58 -11.74 -0.46
C THR A 32 5.92 -11.70 -1.22
N PRO A 33 7.07 -11.67 -0.51
CA PRO A 33 8.38 -11.75 -1.15
C PRO A 33 8.64 -13.06 -1.95
N PHE A 34 7.75 -14.03 -1.85
CA PHE A 34 7.88 -15.32 -2.56
C PHE A 34 7.04 -15.38 -3.84
N ASP A 35 6.20 -14.37 -4.09
CA ASP A 35 5.31 -14.38 -5.23
C ASP A 35 6.02 -13.89 -6.51
N VAL A 36 5.86 -14.67 -7.57
CA VAL A 36 6.31 -14.34 -8.94
C VAL A 36 5.14 -13.88 -9.83
N VAL A 37 3.99 -13.69 -9.21
CA VAL A 37 2.74 -13.26 -9.83
C VAL A 37 2.25 -12.03 -9.09
N LYS A 38 1.75 -11.03 -9.81
CA LYS A 38 1.01 -9.93 -9.21
C LYS A 38 -0.41 -10.39 -8.92
N TYR A 39 -0.76 -10.32 -7.64
CA TYR A 39 -2.13 -10.45 -7.17
C TYR A 39 -2.69 -9.07 -6.82
N GLU A 40 -3.98 -8.92 -6.93
CA GLU A 40 -4.72 -7.74 -6.50
C GLU A 40 -6.13 -8.13 -6.03
N VAL A 41 -6.69 -7.36 -5.12
CA VAL A 41 -8.09 -7.52 -4.71
C VAL A 41 -8.99 -7.02 -5.83
N ASP A 42 -9.89 -7.89 -6.28
CA ASP A 42 -10.97 -7.49 -7.17
C ASP A 42 -11.89 -6.49 -6.46
N LYS A 43 -11.97 -5.27 -6.97
CA LYS A 43 -12.65 -4.14 -6.35
C LYS A 43 -14.16 -4.35 -6.19
N SER A 44 -14.76 -5.25 -6.94
CA SER A 44 -16.18 -5.54 -6.89
C SER A 44 -16.55 -6.67 -5.94
N THR A 45 -15.66 -7.64 -5.77
CA THR A 45 -15.94 -8.87 -5.01
C THR A 45 -15.15 -8.99 -3.72
N GLY A 46 -14.02 -8.26 -3.60
CA GLY A 46 -13.11 -8.36 -2.46
C GLY A 46 -12.26 -9.64 -2.42
N TYR A 47 -12.30 -10.46 -3.46
CA TYR A 47 -11.44 -11.64 -3.55
C TYR A 47 -10.10 -11.30 -4.18
N LEU A 48 -9.04 -11.95 -3.69
CA LEU A 48 -7.73 -11.87 -4.33
C LEU A 48 -7.78 -12.57 -5.69
N ARG A 49 -7.29 -11.89 -6.72
CA ARG A 49 -7.23 -12.42 -8.09
C ARG A 49 -5.82 -12.29 -8.67
N VAL A 50 -5.51 -13.10 -9.65
CA VAL A 50 -4.31 -12.94 -10.47
C VAL A 50 -4.51 -11.76 -11.42
N ASP A 51 -3.67 -10.73 -11.30
CA ASP A 51 -3.57 -9.67 -12.31
C ASP A 51 -2.70 -10.16 -13.48
N ARG A 52 -1.42 -10.44 -13.20
CA ARG A 52 -0.48 -10.92 -14.22
C ARG A 52 0.75 -11.60 -13.60
N PRO A 53 1.47 -12.45 -14.34
CA PRO A 53 2.83 -12.84 -13.98
C PRO A 53 3.75 -11.61 -13.93
N GLN A 54 4.73 -11.62 -13.02
CA GLN A 54 5.75 -10.57 -12.98
C GLN A 54 6.53 -10.53 -14.30
N ARG A 55 6.77 -9.31 -14.79
CA ARG A 55 7.46 -9.11 -16.10
C ARG A 55 8.96 -9.21 -16.01
N SER A 56 9.51 -8.89 -14.83
CA SER A 56 10.94 -8.92 -14.55
C SER A 56 11.30 -10.08 -13.63
N SER A 57 12.57 -10.36 -13.47
CA SER A 57 13.08 -11.31 -12.46
C SER A 57 13.11 -10.72 -11.04
N ALA A 58 12.72 -9.47 -10.87
CA ALA A 58 12.70 -8.82 -9.57
C ALA A 58 11.54 -9.36 -8.71
N HIS A 59 11.86 -9.73 -7.47
CA HIS A 59 10.86 -10.09 -6.46
C HIS A 59 10.59 -8.90 -5.56
N MET A 60 9.34 -8.77 -5.11
CA MET A 60 8.96 -7.77 -4.11
C MET A 60 9.81 -8.00 -2.85
N PRO A 61 10.55 -6.99 -2.35
CA PRO A 61 11.45 -7.20 -1.21
C PRO A 61 10.76 -7.12 0.16
N ALA A 62 9.46 -6.85 0.20
CA ALA A 62 8.64 -6.72 1.40
C ALA A 62 7.27 -7.37 1.18
N LEU A 63 6.46 -7.49 2.23
CA LEU A 63 5.03 -7.74 2.09
C LEU A 63 4.40 -6.51 1.44
N TYR A 64 3.51 -6.73 0.48
CA TYR A 64 2.89 -5.64 -0.27
C TYR A 64 1.38 -5.82 -0.33
N GLY A 65 0.68 -4.73 -0.19
CA GLY A 65 -0.76 -4.66 -0.26
C GLY A 65 -1.24 -3.23 -0.07
N PHE A 66 -2.37 -3.02 0.55
CA PHE A 66 -2.96 -1.70 0.70
C PHE A 66 -3.50 -1.47 2.12
N ILE A 67 -3.73 -0.20 2.41
CA ILE A 67 -4.38 0.26 3.65
C ILE A 67 -5.89 0.32 3.40
N PRO A 68 -6.73 -0.42 4.18
CA PRO A 68 -8.19 -0.36 4.04
C PRO A 68 -8.74 1.06 4.21
N ARG A 69 -9.87 1.34 3.56
CA ARG A 69 -10.58 2.64 3.63
C ARG A 69 -9.71 3.85 3.28
N THR A 70 -8.84 3.66 2.29
CA THR A 70 -8.05 4.72 1.65
C THR A 70 -8.37 4.79 0.16
N TYR A 71 -8.16 5.95 -0.45
CA TYR A 71 -8.36 6.19 -1.87
C TYR A 71 -7.42 7.29 -2.33
N CYS A 72 -6.63 7.03 -3.36
CA CYS A 72 -5.72 8.02 -3.92
C CYS A 72 -6.48 8.91 -4.91
N GLY A 73 -7.15 9.92 -4.37
CA GLY A 73 -7.94 10.89 -5.10
C GLY A 73 -7.23 12.23 -5.30
N GLU A 74 -8.02 13.31 -5.26
CA GLU A 74 -7.51 14.66 -5.53
C GLU A 74 -6.53 15.17 -4.46
N ARG A 75 -6.77 14.84 -3.17
CA ARG A 75 -5.88 15.28 -2.09
C ARG A 75 -4.52 14.62 -2.17
N VAL A 76 -4.50 13.30 -2.45
CA VAL A 76 -3.24 12.57 -2.62
C VAL A 76 -2.51 13.09 -3.85
N GLY A 77 -3.20 13.31 -4.96
CA GLY A 77 -2.62 13.93 -6.15
C GLY A 77 -2.00 15.29 -5.87
N ALA A 78 -2.70 16.16 -5.16
CA ALA A 78 -2.21 17.50 -4.78
C ALA A 78 -0.94 17.46 -3.92
N LEU A 79 -0.78 16.45 -3.06
CA LEU A 79 0.46 16.24 -2.29
C LEU A 79 1.65 15.81 -3.18
N ALA A 80 1.37 15.20 -4.31
CA ALA A 80 2.41 14.77 -5.27
C ALA A 80 2.90 15.91 -6.17
N GLY A 81 2.03 16.90 -6.45
CA GLY A 81 2.38 18.09 -7.22
C GLY A 81 1.17 18.72 -7.91
N GLU A 82 1.36 19.94 -8.39
CA GLU A 82 0.30 20.66 -9.10
C GLU A 82 -0.08 19.93 -10.40
N GLY A 83 -1.37 19.65 -10.57
CA GLY A 83 -1.91 18.99 -11.75
C GLY A 83 -1.67 17.49 -11.85
N ILE A 84 -1.13 16.86 -10.81
CA ILE A 84 -0.95 15.40 -10.76
C ILE A 84 -2.23 14.78 -10.18
N PRO A 85 -2.95 13.93 -10.90
CA PRO A 85 -4.09 13.20 -10.33
C PRO A 85 -3.61 12.03 -9.46
N GLY A 86 -4.44 11.58 -8.53
CA GLY A 86 -4.27 10.27 -7.89
C GLY A 86 -4.68 9.13 -8.82
N ASP A 87 -4.17 7.92 -8.57
CA ASP A 87 -4.41 6.72 -9.41
C ASP A 87 -5.78 6.07 -9.20
N LYS A 88 -6.57 6.57 -8.24
CA LYS A 88 -7.93 6.11 -7.90
C LYS A 88 -7.98 4.69 -7.31
N ASP A 89 -6.87 4.25 -6.76
CA ASP A 89 -6.72 2.97 -6.08
C ASP A 89 -6.58 3.16 -4.55
N PRO A 90 -6.72 2.10 -3.74
CA PRO A 90 -6.37 2.18 -2.33
C PRO A 90 -4.88 2.52 -2.18
N LEU A 91 -4.53 3.17 -1.07
CA LEU A 91 -3.15 3.57 -0.81
C LEU A 91 -2.28 2.33 -0.51
N ASP A 92 -1.25 2.14 -1.31
CA ASP A 92 -0.32 1.02 -1.23
C ASP A 92 0.59 1.08 0.00
N ILE A 93 0.92 -0.10 0.54
CA ILE A 93 1.83 -0.25 1.67
C ILE A 93 2.81 -1.40 1.47
N CYS A 94 4.07 -1.16 1.83
CA CYS A 94 5.13 -2.16 1.97
C CYS A 94 5.39 -2.39 3.46
N VAL A 95 5.29 -3.64 3.92
CA VAL A 95 5.50 -3.98 5.34
C VAL A 95 6.70 -4.91 5.47
N PHE A 96 7.67 -4.50 6.30
CA PHE A 96 8.82 -5.33 6.66
C PHE A 96 8.53 -6.17 7.91
N SER A 97 9.10 -7.37 7.92
CA SER A 97 9.09 -8.29 9.05
C SER A 97 10.41 -9.05 9.13
N GLU A 98 10.89 -9.34 10.34
CA GLU A 98 12.11 -10.13 10.56
C GLU A 98 11.97 -11.57 10.06
N ARG A 99 10.74 -12.11 10.14
CA ARG A 99 10.45 -13.47 9.67
C ARG A 99 9.75 -13.43 8.33
N PRO A 100 10.11 -14.32 7.43
CA PRO A 100 9.46 -14.41 6.14
C PRO A 100 8.01 -14.87 6.30
N ILE A 101 7.06 -14.07 5.81
CA ILE A 101 5.64 -14.40 5.73
C ILE A 101 5.34 -14.74 4.29
N SER A 102 4.90 -15.99 4.05
CA SER A 102 4.63 -16.52 2.71
C SER A 102 3.15 -16.62 2.37
N ARG A 103 2.29 -16.10 3.24
CA ARG A 103 0.83 -16.22 3.07
C ARG A 103 0.24 -14.87 2.69
N PRO A 104 -0.34 -14.72 1.49
CA PRO A 104 -1.15 -13.56 1.14
C PRO A 104 -2.54 -13.63 1.81
N GLU A 105 -3.36 -12.62 1.59
CA GLU A 105 -4.69 -12.45 2.19
C GLU A 105 -4.67 -12.38 3.73
N VAL A 106 -3.61 -11.81 4.29
CA VAL A 106 -3.53 -11.59 5.73
C VAL A 106 -3.72 -10.12 6.07
N LEU A 107 -4.43 -9.88 7.16
CA LEU A 107 -4.53 -8.57 7.80
C LEU A 107 -3.48 -8.48 8.89
N MET A 108 -2.74 -7.36 8.92
CA MET A 108 -1.74 -7.11 9.96
C MET A 108 -1.73 -5.65 10.38
N SER A 109 -1.31 -5.39 11.61
CA SER A 109 -1.02 -4.02 12.09
C SER A 109 0.39 -3.64 11.65
N ALA A 110 0.48 -2.53 10.92
CA ALA A 110 1.74 -1.99 10.42
C ALA A 110 2.02 -0.63 11.05
N ARG A 111 3.18 -0.50 11.70
CA ARG A 111 3.69 0.78 12.20
C ARG A 111 4.38 1.51 11.06
N ILE A 112 3.96 2.75 10.83
CA ILE A 112 4.43 3.55 9.71
C ILE A 112 5.75 4.23 10.06
N VAL A 113 6.74 4.10 9.16
CA VAL A 113 8.08 4.67 9.32
C VAL A 113 8.46 5.63 8.18
N GLY A 114 7.69 5.68 7.10
CA GLY A 114 7.91 6.60 5.98
C GLY A 114 7.20 6.15 4.71
N GLY A 115 7.70 6.59 3.56
CA GLY A 115 7.14 6.23 2.26
C GLY A 115 8.01 6.68 1.08
N LEU A 116 7.57 6.29 -0.09
CA LEU A 116 8.13 6.68 -1.39
C LEU A 116 7.07 7.44 -2.16
N ARG A 117 7.39 8.64 -2.63
CA ARG A 117 6.61 9.32 -3.64
C ARG A 117 6.93 8.74 -5.00
N MET A 118 5.96 8.12 -5.59
CA MET A 118 6.08 7.53 -6.90
C MET A 118 5.09 8.18 -7.86
N ILE A 119 5.55 8.49 -9.06
CA ILE A 119 4.70 8.89 -10.18
C ILE A 119 4.73 7.76 -11.21
N ASP A 120 3.58 7.18 -11.50
CA ASP A 120 3.44 6.12 -12.49
C ASP A 120 2.50 6.55 -13.62
N GLY A 121 3.02 6.69 -14.81
CA GLY A 121 2.23 7.13 -15.96
C GLY A 121 1.68 8.55 -15.88
N GLY A 122 2.18 9.36 -14.94
CA GLY A 122 1.71 10.71 -14.64
C GLY A 122 0.70 10.81 -13.50
N GLU A 123 0.42 9.71 -12.81
CA GLU A 123 -0.47 9.63 -11.65
C GLU A 123 0.32 9.43 -10.37
N ALA A 124 -0.16 10.00 -9.26
CA ALA A 124 0.43 9.80 -7.94
C ALA A 124 0.11 8.39 -7.43
N ASP A 125 1.16 7.64 -7.15
CA ASP A 125 1.12 6.23 -6.76
C ASP A 125 2.10 5.98 -5.59
N ASP A 126 1.88 6.71 -4.48
CA ASP A 126 2.74 6.69 -3.29
C ASP A 126 2.78 5.28 -2.66
N LYS A 127 3.95 4.89 -2.15
CA LYS A 127 4.15 3.61 -1.45
C LYS A 127 4.49 3.89 0.00
N ILE A 128 3.56 3.63 0.90
CA ILE A 128 3.81 3.75 2.35
C ILE A 128 4.76 2.63 2.78
N ILE A 129 5.65 2.93 3.71
CA ILE A 129 6.59 1.97 4.30
C ILE A 129 6.26 1.81 5.78
N GLY A 130 6.02 0.58 6.18
CA GLY A 130 5.78 0.18 7.56
C GLY A 130 6.58 -1.04 7.97
N VAL A 131 6.54 -1.33 9.26
CA VAL A 131 7.05 -2.55 9.86
C VAL A 131 5.88 -3.27 10.54
N LEU A 132 5.92 -4.60 10.61
CA LEU A 132 4.97 -5.36 11.40
C LEU A 132 5.05 -4.88 12.86
N GLU A 133 3.93 -4.38 13.42
CA GLU A 133 3.93 -3.77 14.75
C GLU A 133 4.41 -4.71 15.85
N SER A 134 4.02 -5.97 15.77
CA SER A 134 4.40 -7.03 16.72
C SER A 134 5.76 -7.67 16.43
N ASP A 135 6.54 -7.13 15.47
CA ASP A 135 7.87 -7.65 15.12
C ASP A 135 8.87 -7.42 16.26
N ASN A 136 9.69 -8.44 16.58
CA ASN A 136 10.63 -8.35 17.70
C ASN A 136 11.86 -7.47 17.40
N LEU A 137 12.28 -7.39 16.11
CA LEU A 137 13.42 -6.58 15.71
C LEU A 137 13.00 -5.18 15.26
N TRP A 138 11.95 -5.07 14.46
CA TRP A 138 11.58 -3.83 13.80
C TRP A 138 10.34 -3.13 14.39
N GLY A 139 9.53 -3.80 15.21
CA GLY A 139 8.28 -3.24 15.75
C GLY A 139 8.44 -1.97 16.59
N HIS A 140 9.68 -1.67 17.02
CA HIS A 140 10.01 -0.44 17.75
C HIS A 140 10.43 0.73 16.83
N ALA A 141 10.68 0.47 15.53
CA ALA A 141 11.09 1.52 14.58
C ALA A 141 10.04 2.63 14.47
N ARG A 142 10.50 3.86 14.33
CA ARG A 142 9.67 5.06 14.16
C ARG A 142 10.01 5.83 12.89
N GLU A 143 11.22 5.64 12.40
CA GLU A 143 11.79 6.33 11.25
C GLU A 143 12.40 5.34 10.28
N LEU A 144 12.54 5.75 9.01
CA LEU A 144 13.28 4.96 8.02
C LEU A 144 14.74 4.72 8.46
N ALA A 145 15.33 5.64 9.18
CA ALA A 145 16.69 5.53 9.70
C ALA A 145 16.86 4.43 10.76
N ASP A 146 15.78 3.97 11.38
CA ASP A 146 15.80 2.84 12.32
C ASP A 146 15.93 1.48 11.60
N LEU A 147 15.74 1.48 10.28
CA LEU A 147 15.86 0.29 9.43
C LEU A 147 17.24 0.24 8.75
N PRO A 148 17.76 -0.96 8.45
CA PRO A 148 18.92 -1.07 7.59
C PRO A 148 18.67 -0.37 6.24
N HIS A 149 19.55 0.56 5.88
CA HIS A 149 19.44 1.35 4.67
C HIS A 149 19.17 0.52 3.40
N LEU A 150 19.81 -0.63 3.29
CA LEU A 150 19.64 -1.56 2.17
C LEU A 150 18.18 -2.06 1.99
N MET A 151 17.37 -2.06 3.04
CA MET A 151 15.95 -2.48 2.93
C MET A 151 15.16 -1.45 2.11
N VAL A 152 15.37 -0.16 2.38
CA VAL A 152 14.73 0.93 1.63
C VAL A 152 15.28 1.01 0.20
N GLU A 153 16.60 0.87 0.02
CA GLU A 153 17.21 0.84 -1.32
C GLU A 153 16.65 -0.26 -2.21
N ARG A 154 16.39 -1.45 -1.66
CA ARG A 154 15.76 -2.55 -2.40
C ARG A 154 14.35 -2.22 -2.85
N LEU A 155 13.55 -1.53 -2.02
CA LEU A 155 12.23 -1.04 -2.43
C LEU A 155 12.34 -0.03 -3.58
N VAL A 156 13.22 0.96 -3.42
CA VAL A 156 13.49 1.96 -4.47
C VAL A 156 13.90 1.28 -5.77
N HIS A 157 14.85 0.35 -5.71
CA HIS A 157 15.29 -0.40 -6.89
C HIS A 157 14.16 -1.21 -7.52
N TYR A 158 13.36 -1.92 -6.68
CA TYR A 158 12.24 -2.71 -7.18
C TYR A 158 11.24 -1.83 -7.93
N PHE A 159 10.73 -0.79 -7.31
CA PHE A 159 9.74 0.09 -7.94
C PHE A 159 10.29 0.85 -9.14
N SER A 160 11.59 1.17 -9.15
CA SER A 160 12.23 1.79 -10.30
C SER A 160 12.39 0.85 -11.51
N THR A 161 12.32 -0.48 -11.31
CA THR A 161 12.68 -1.44 -12.36
C THR A 161 11.63 -2.50 -12.68
N TYR A 162 10.65 -2.74 -11.81
CA TYR A 162 9.70 -3.86 -11.94
C TYR A 162 8.82 -3.83 -13.20
N LYS A 163 8.57 -2.62 -13.74
CA LYS A 163 7.83 -2.42 -15.01
C LYS A 163 8.75 -2.28 -16.22
N TRP A 164 10.06 -2.29 -16.00
CA TRP A 164 11.00 -2.07 -17.09
C TRP A 164 10.96 -3.21 -18.11
N VAL A 165 10.88 -2.84 -19.39
CA VAL A 165 10.91 -3.76 -20.52
C VAL A 165 11.87 -3.17 -21.57
N PRO A 166 12.83 -3.94 -22.10
CA PRO A 166 13.72 -3.48 -23.15
C PRO A 166 12.97 -2.84 -24.33
N GLY A 167 13.39 -1.65 -24.76
CA GLY A 167 12.81 -0.94 -25.88
C GLY A 167 11.51 -0.19 -25.60
N LYS A 168 11.04 -0.14 -24.34
CA LYS A 168 9.90 0.69 -23.92
C LYS A 168 10.36 1.78 -22.97
N ASN A 169 9.78 2.97 -23.11
CA ASN A 169 10.01 4.05 -22.14
C ASN A 169 9.41 3.65 -20.79
N GLN A 170 10.22 3.77 -19.76
CA GLN A 170 9.75 3.62 -18.39
C GLN A 170 8.95 4.87 -18.01
N LYS A 171 7.79 4.66 -17.37
CA LYS A 171 6.90 5.74 -16.92
C LYS A 171 6.89 5.91 -15.41
N VAL A 172 7.67 5.11 -14.69
CA VAL A 172 7.74 5.14 -13.23
C VAL A 172 8.91 6.00 -12.81
N GLU A 173 8.65 6.94 -11.92
CA GLU A 173 9.65 7.81 -11.29
C GLU A 173 9.42 7.85 -9.79
N ILE A 174 10.48 7.62 -8.99
CA ILE A 174 10.48 7.87 -7.56
C ILE A 174 11.09 9.25 -7.35
N THR A 175 10.25 10.20 -6.97
CA THR A 175 10.63 11.61 -6.84
C THR A 175 11.10 11.96 -5.43
N GLU A 176 10.71 11.17 -4.42
CA GLU A 176 11.06 11.45 -3.02
C GLU A 176 11.01 10.19 -2.16
N ILE A 177 11.90 10.12 -1.18
CA ILE A 177 11.83 9.21 -0.03
C ILE A 177 11.54 10.09 1.18
N TYR A 178 10.47 9.83 1.91
CA TYR A 178 10.01 10.69 2.99
C TYR A 178 9.78 9.91 4.30
N GLY A 179 9.93 10.64 5.42
CA GLY A 179 9.74 10.11 6.77
C GLY A 179 8.26 9.92 7.15
N HIS A 180 8.04 9.45 8.39
CA HIS A 180 6.72 9.09 8.90
C HIS A 180 5.74 10.28 8.93
N GLU A 181 6.20 11.51 9.24
CA GLU A 181 5.30 12.67 9.31
C GLU A 181 4.57 12.91 7.99
N LYS A 182 5.32 12.89 6.88
CA LYS A 182 4.74 13.03 5.54
C LYS A 182 3.89 11.80 5.14
N ALA A 183 4.28 10.59 5.56
CA ALA A 183 3.47 9.40 5.38
C ALA A 183 2.11 9.54 6.09
N TYR A 184 2.08 10.11 7.28
CA TYR A 184 0.84 10.39 8.00
C TYR A 184 -0.07 11.39 7.27
N GLU A 185 0.51 12.40 6.62
CA GLU A 185 -0.25 13.34 5.79
C GLU A 185 -0.89 12.63 4.60
N VAL A 186 -0.13 11.78 3.91
CA VAL A 186 -0.64 11.00 2.76
C VAL A 186 -1.75 10.05 3.20
N ILE A 187 -1.59 9.32 4.33
CA ILE A 187 -2.62 8.43 4.87
C ILE A 187 -3.89 9.20 5.22
N LYS A 188 -3.77 10.37 5.87
CA LYS A 188 -4.94 11.21 6.21
C LYS A 188 -5.64 11.74 4.95
N ALA A 189 -4.86 12.18 3.96
CA ALA A 189 -5.39 12.66 2.68
C ALA A 189 -6.15 11.56 1.94
N SER A 190 -5.56 10.37 1.84
CA SER A 190 -6.19 9.23 1.16
C SER A 190 -7.44 8.71 1.88
N HIS A 191 -7.46 8.76 3.22
CA HIS A 191 -8.67 8.42 3.98
C HIS A 191 -9.77 9.47 3.79
N ALA A 192 -9.42 10.75 3.76
CA ALA A 192 -10.38 11.83 3.48
C ALA A 192 -10.94 11.73 2.05
N ASP A 193 -10.12 11.41 1.06
CA ASP A 193 -10.56 11.13 -0.31
C ASP A 193 -11.51 9.92 -0.36
N TYR A 194 -11.21 8.87 0.43
CA TYR A 194 -12.08 7.69 0.54
C TYR A 194 -13.46 8.06 1.10
N LEU A 195 -13.50 8.79 2.21
CA LEU A 195 -14.77 9.20 2.84
C LEU A 195 -15.60 10.09 1.93
N GLU A 196 -14.96 10.97 1.16
CA GLU A 196 -15.66 11.82 0.19
C GLU A 196 -16.24 10.99 -0.97
N HIS A 197 -15.51 10.00 -1.45
CA HIS A 197 -15.90 9.22 -2.63
C HIS A 197 -16.88 8.09 -2.31
N PHE A 198 -16.69 7.38 -1.19
CA PHE A 198 -17.48 6.18 -0.80
C PHE A 198 -18.36 6.40 0.43
N GLY A 199 -18.18 7.47 1.19
CA GLY A 199 -18.86 7.69 2.46
C GLY A 199 -18.43 6.71 3.56
N GLU A 200 -19.07 6.85 4.73
CA GLU A 200 -18.83 5.97 5.90
C GLU A 200 -19.23 4.50 5.65
N SER A 201 -20.21 4.26 4.80
CA SER A 201 -20.69 2.91 4.47
C SER A 201 -19.76 2.14 3.53
N GLY A 202 -18.80 2.81 2.88
CA GLY A 202 -17.96 2.22 1.85
C GLY A 202 -18.71 1.89 0.56
N LEU A 203 -19.90 2.44 0.35
CA LEU A 203 -20.67 2.31 -0.88
C LEU A 203 -20.51 3.60 -1.68
N PRO A 204 -20.44 3.53 -3.03
CA PRO A 204 -20.42 4.72 -3.86
C PRO A 204 -21.62 5.63 -3.56
N ALA A 205 -21.39 6.93 -3.52
CA ALA A 205 -22.45 7.91 -3.30
C ALA A 205 -23.49 7.78 -4.43
N GLY A 206 -24.71 7.35 -4.08
CA GLY A 206 -25.83 7.26 -5.03
C GLY A 206 -26.40 5.88 -5.29
N ILE A 207 -26.02 4.86 -4.52
CA ILE A 207 -26.71 3.55 -4.50
C ILE A 207 -27.58 3.43 -3.25
#